data_c9d52650ceddc99b5b840ae3ba1c0053
#
_entry.id   c9d52650ceddc99b5b840ae3ba1c0053
#
_cell.length_a   1.000
_cell.length_b   1.000
_cell.length_c   1.000
_cell.angle_alpha   90.00
_cell.angle_beta   90.00
_cell.angle_gamma   90.00
#
_symmetry.space_group_name_H-M   'P 1'
#
loop_
_entity.id
_entity.type
_entity.pdbx_description
1 polymer ?
#
loop_
_entity_poly.entity_id
_entity_poly.type
_entity_poly.pdbx_seq_one_letter_code
_entity_poly.pdbx_strand_id
1 'polypeptide(L)'
;MANKVIMTMGVGSGAVIGEALALTAKRGRVVVTNIHPAMEYSASMSLLDLTLMEKQVVGSLFGSGNPRADIPKLISLYREGQLDLDSLISKTYPLEGVNDGYEDMRAGKNIRGVLVYS
;
A
#
# COMPACT_ATOMS: atom_id res chain seq x y z
N MET A 1 8.75 -16.85 10.45
CA MET A 1 8.60 -16.46 9.04
C MET A 1 7.13 -16.42 8.67
N ALA A 2 6.72 -15.45 7.86
CA ALA A 2 5.32 -15.24 7.46
C ALA A 2 5.01 -15.93 6.12
N ASN A 3 3.82 -16.52 5.97
CA ASN A 3 3.39 -17.11 4.70
C ASN A 3 3.09 -16.06 3.64
N LYS A 4 2.70 -14.85 4.07
CA LYS A 4 2.43 -13.69 3.21
C LYS A 4 3.05 -12.47 3.84
N VAL A 5 3.78 -11.69 3.05
CA VAL A 5 4.34 -10.40 3.41
C VAL A 5 3.79 -9.39 2.41
N ILE A 6 3.16 -8.32 2.90
CA ILE A 6 2.60 -7.25 2.07
C ILE A 6 3.39 -5.99 2.36
N MET A 7 3.95 -5.38 1.32
CA MET A 7 4.68 -4.13 1.40
C MET A 7 3.70 -2.97 1.19
N THR A 8 3.47 -2.16 2.23
CA THR A 8 2.48 -1.07 2.24
C THR A 8 3.10 0.31 2.48
N MET A 9 4.40 0.45 2.30
CA MET A 9 5.08 1.74 2.43
C MET A 9 4.74 2.67 1.24
N GLY A 10 4.84 3.97 1.41
CA GLY A 10 4.50 4.94 0.37
C GLY A 10 5.43 4.86 -0.83
N VAL A 11 6.72 5.10 -0.63
CA VAL A 11 7.77 4.94 -1.66
C VAL A 11 8.69 3.82 -1.22
N GLY A 12 8.88 2.82 -2.08
CA GLY A 12 9.75 1.68 -1.82
C GLY A 12 11.15 1.85 -2.42
N SER A 13 12.06 0.98 -1.99
CA SER A 13 13.35 0.79 -2.65
C SER A 13 13.57 -0.70 -2.93
N GLY A 14 14.42 -0.99 -3.92
CA GLY A 14 14.73 -2.38 -4.29
C GLY A 14 15.38 -3.19 -3.16
N ALA A 15 16.06 -2.54 -2.20
CA ALA A 15 16.65 -3.19 -1.04
C ALA A 15 15.59 -3.82 -0.11
N VAL A 16 14.47 -3.13 0.10
CA VAL A 16 13.39 -3.60 1.00
C VAL A 16 12.69 -4.86 0.47
N ILE A 17 12.73 -5.09 -0.84
CA ILE A 17 12.19 -6.33 -1.44
C ILE A 17 12.96 -7.56 -0.92
N GLY A 18 14.28 -7.46 -0.81
CA GLY A 18 15.12 -8.52 -0.26
C GLY A 18 14.84 -8.81 1.21
N GLU A 19 14.66 -7.78 2.01
CA GLU A 19 14.28 -7.91 3.43
C GLU A 19 12.90 -8.58 3.57
N ALA A 20 11.92 -8.15 2.77
CA ALA A 20 10.60 -8.77 2.74
C ALA A 20 10.67 -10.26 2.35
N LEU A 21 11.52 -10.60 1.37
CA LEU A 21 11.73 -11.98 0.95
C LEU A 21 12.38 -12.81 2.07
N ALA A 22 13.34 -12.25 2.82
CA ALA A 22 13.97 -12.93 3.95
C ALA A 22 12.98 -13.25 5.09
N LEU A 23 12.00 -12.38 5.32
CA LEU A 23 10.92 -12.61 6.30
C LEU A 23 9.89 -13.66 5.85
N THR A 24 9.89 -14.02 4.57
CA THR A 24 8.89 -14.90 3.98
C THR A 24 9.27 -16.38 4.19
N ALA A 25 8.29 -17.19 4.58
CA ALA A 25 8.46 -18.62 4.76
C ALA A 25 8.61 -19.37 3.43
N LYS A 26 9.00 -20.64 3.48
CA LYS A 26 9.02 -21.53 2.32
C LYS A 26 7.64 -21.53 1.62
N ARG A 27 7.65 -21.43 0.29
CA ARG A 27 6.45 -21.32 -0.56
C ARG A 27 5.57 -20.08 -0.26
N GLY A 28 6.11 -19.14 0.52
CA GLY A 28 5.41 -17.90 0.86
C GLY A 28 5.49 -16.87 -0.27
N ARG A 29 4.76 -15.77 -0.08
CA ARG A 29 4.63 -14.73 -1.10
C ARG A 29 4.87 -13.34 -0.52
N VAL A 30 5.71 -12.56 -1.20
CA VAL A 30 5.84 -11.12 -1.03
C VAL A 30 4.92 -10.44 -2.04
N VAL A 31 4.04 -9.56 -1.57
CA VAL A 31 3.17 -8.73 -2.41
C VAL A 31 3.67 -7.29 -2.34
N VAL A 32 4.08 -6.77 -3.47
CA VAL A 32 4.58 -5.40 -3.63
C VAL A 32 3.43 -4.51 -4.10
N THR A 33 2.93 -3.62 -3.24
CA THR A 33 1.84 -2.70 -3.57
C THR A 33 2.31 -1.25 -3.69
N ASN A 34 3.50 -0.95 -3.16
CA ASN A 34 4.08 0.38 -3.20
C ASN A 34 4.63 0.72 -4.59
N ILE A 35 4.64 2.01 -4.89
CA ILE A 35 5.20 2.53 -6.14
C ILE A 35 6.66 2.88 -5.90
N HIS A 36 7.53 2.39 -6.76
CA HIS A 36 8.96 2.69 -6.76
C HIS A 36 9.26 3.87 -7.69
N PRO A 37 10.37 4.59 -7.48
CA PRO A 37 10.83 5.59 -8.44
C PRO A 37 11.00 4.99 -9.84
N ALA A 38 10.59 5.72 -10.88
CA ALA A 38 10.60 5.22 -12.26
C ALA A 38 11.99 4.78 -12.77
N MET A 39 13.05 5.26 -12.14
CA MET A 39 14.44 4.93 -12.50
C MET A 39 15.05 3.81 -11.65
N GLU A 40 14.29 3.21 -10.74
CA GLU A 40 14.77 2.10 -9.92
C GLU A 40 14.44 0.77 -10.60
N TYR A 41 15.44 0.16 -11.23
CA TYR A 41 15.28 -1.07 -12.03
C TYR A 41 15.81 -2.33 -11.33
N SER A 42 16.31 -2.22 -10.10
CA SER A 42 16.96 -3.34 -9.43
C SER A 42 16.37 -3.62 -8.05
N ALA A 43 16.38 -4.89 -7.68
CA ALA A 43 16.08 -5.34 -6.34
C ALA A 43 17.20 -6.28 -5.88
N SER A 44 17.72 -6.05 -4.66
CA SER A 44 18.73 -6.92 -4.06
C SER A 44 18.05 -8.00 -3.24
N MET A 45 18.12 -9.26 -3.69
CA MET A 45 17.53 -10.40 -2.98
C MET A 45 18.33 -11.67 -3.21
N SER A 46 18.22 -12.64 -2.30
CA SER A 46 18.81 -13.96 -2.49
C SER A 46 18.05 -14.76 -3.53
N LEU A 47 18.65 -14.95 -4.72
CA LEU A 47 18.07 -15.80 -5.76
C LEU A 47 18.07 -17.27 -5.35
N LEU A 48 19.07 -17.69 -4.57
CA LEU A 48 19.13 -19.05 -4.01
C LEU A 48 17.93 -19.30 -3.09
N ASP A 49 17.64 -18.38 -2.17
CA ASP A 49 16.51 -18.47 -1.25
C ASP A 49 15.17 -18.46 -1.99
N LEU A 50 15.04 -17.59 -3.01
CA LEU A 50 13.87 -17.55 -3.90
C LEU A 50 13.61 -18.93 -4.52
N THR A 51 14.64 -19.55 -5.09
CA THR A 51 14.54 -20.83 -5.81
C THR A 51 14.38 -22.02 -4.86
N LEU A 52 15.27 -22.21 -3.89
CA LEU A 52 15.24 -23.38 -3.00
C LEU A 52 14.04 -23.41 -2.07
N MET A 53 13.54 -22.23 -1.68
CA MET A 53 12.37 -22.11 -0.81
C MET A 53 11.05 -21.90 -1.60
N GLU A 54 11.09 -21.97 -2.93
CA GLU A 54 9.91 -21.78 -3.80
C GLU A 54 9.13 -20.50 -3.45
N LYS A 55 9.81 -19.42 -3.09
CA LYS A 55 9.18 -18.15 -2.71
C LYS A 55 8.71 -17.37 -3.94
N GLN A 56 7.77 -16.47 -3.75
CA GLN A 56 7.20 -15.64 -4.81
C GLN A 56 7.32 -14.16 -4.47
N VAL A 57 7.64 -13.33 -5.48
CA VAL A 57 7.53 -11.87 -5.43
C VAL A 57 6.54 -11.45 -6.49
N VAL A 58 5.47 -10.76 -6.10
CA VAL A 58 4.34 -10.43 -6.97
C VAL A 58 3.98 -8.96 -6.82
N GLY A 59 3.88 -8.23 -7.93
CA GLY A 59 3.33 -6.88 -7.96
C GLY A 59 1.80 -6.91 -7.83
N SER A 60 1.22 -5.91 -7.18
CA SER A 60 -0.23 -5.74 -7.07
C SER A 60 -0.57 -4.27 -7.16
N LEU A 61 -1.33 -3.89 -8.17
CA LEU A 61 -1.88 -2.55 -8.33
C LEU A 61 -3.32 -2.54 -7.80
N PHE A 62 -3.61 -1.63 -6.86
CA PHE A 62 -4.93 -1.52 -6.22
C PHE A 62 -5.51 -2.85 -5.73
N GLY A 63 -4.65 -3.70 -5.13
CA GLY A 63 -5.07 -5.00 -4.61
C GLY A 63 -5.36 -6.06 -5.69
N SER A 64 -5.00 -5.79 -6.97
CA SER A 64 -5.33 -6.64 -8.12
C SER A 64 -6.84 -6.90 -8.27
N GLY A 65 -7.65 -6.00 -7.74
CA GLY A 65 -9.10 -6.11 -7.73
C GLY A 65 -9.77 -5.61 -9.02
N ASN A 66 -11.07 -5.80 -9.08
CA ASN A 66 -11.93 -5.22 -10.10
C ASN A 66 -12.71 -4.01 -9.51
N PRO A 67 -12.30 -2.76 -9.78
CA PRO A 67 -12.94 -1.59 -9.15
C PRO A 67 -14.45 -1.53 -9.36
N ARG A 68 -14.95 -1.94 -10.54
CA ARG A 68 -16.38 -1.94 -10.84
C ARG A 68 -17.17 -2.92 -9.97
N ALA A 69 -16.57 -4.02 -9.55
CA ALA A 69 -17.19 -5.00 -8.68
C ALA A 69 -16.90 -4.73 -7.20
N ASP A 70 -15.69 -4.26 -6.88
CA ASP A 70 -15.22 -4.15 -5.49
C ASP A 70 -15.71 -2.85 -4.82
N ILE A 71 -15.75 -1.71 -5.54
CA ILE A 71 -16.23 -0.44 -4.97
C ILE A 71 -17.68 -0.56 -4.45
N PRO A 72 -18.65 -1.10 -5.21
CA PRO A 72 -20.01 -1.30 -4.69
C PRO A 72 -20.07 -2.17 -3.42
N LYS A 73 -19.23 -3.22 -3.33
CA LYS A 73 -19.16 -4.07 -2.14
C LYS A 73 -18.62 -3.29 -0.93
N LEU A 74 -17.56 -2.50 -1.13
CA LEU A 74 -16.99 -1.67 -0.06
C LEU A 74 -17.99 -0.63 0.43
N ILE A 75 -18.76 -0.01 -0.49
CA ILE A 75 -19.83 0.93 -0.12
C ILE A 75 -20.92 0.22 0.69
N SER A 76 -21.28 -1.01 0.31
CA SER A 76 -22.26 -1.81 1.09
C SER A 76 -21.76 -2.06 2.51
N LEU A 77 -20.51 -2.54 2.64
CA LEU A 77 -19.89 -2.78 3.95
C LEU A 77 -19.83 -1.51 4.81
N TYR A 78 -19.51 -0.36 4.20
CA TYR A 78 -19.51 0.92 4.89
C TYR A 78 -20.91 1.30 5.37
N ARG A 79 -21.93 1.18 4.54
CA ARG A 79 -23.34 1.47 4.91
C ARG A 79 -23.87 0.55 5.98
N GLU A 80 -23.40 -0.68 6.04
CA GLU A 80 -23.76 -1.68 7.05
C GLU A 80 -22.94 -1.53 8.35
N GLY A 81 -22.05 -0.53 8.44
CA GLY A 81 -21.18 -0.31 9.60
C GLY A 81 -20.09 -1.37 9.79
N GLN A 82 -19.83 -2.19 8.77
CA GLN A 82 -18.78 -3.23 8.79
C GLN A 82 -17.41 -2.72 8.31
N LEU A 83 -17.38 -1.54 7.67
CA LEU A 83 -16.18 -0.89 7.21
C LEU A 83 -16.18 0.56 7.71
N ASP A 84 -15.22 0.89 8.56
CA ASP A 84 -15.04 2.25 9.06
C ASP A 84 -14.12 3.03 8.09
N LEU A 85 -14.70 3.95 7.34
CA LEU A 85 -13.96 4.88 6.48
C LEU A 85 -13.84 6.28 7.09
N ASP A 86 -14.77 6.65 7.95
CA ASP A 86 -14.85 8.01 8.51
C ASP A 86 -13.67 8.29 9.43
N SER A 87 -13.24 7.31 10.22
CA SER A 87 -12.07 7.44 11.10
C SER A 87 -10.73 7.66 10.35
N LEU A 88 -10.69 7.34 9.05
CA LEU A 88 -9.52 7.62 8.22
C LEU A 88 -9.41 9.10 7.84
N ILE A 89 -10.51 9.85 7.85
CA ILE A 89 -10.53 11.29 7.55
C ILE A 89 -10.05 12.03 8.80
N SER A 90 -8.77 12.34 8.83
CA SER A 90 -8.14 12.97 10.00
C SER A 90 -8.24 14.51 9.99
N LYS A 91 -8.42 15.13 8.81
CA LYS A 91 -8.52 16.58 8.66
C LYS A 91 -9.21 16.97 7.37
N THR A 92 -10.01 18.04 7.43
CA THR A 92 -10.62 18.66 6.25
C THR A 92 -10.00 20.02 5.98
N TYR A 93 -9.96 20.43 4.72
CA TYR A 93 -9.41 21.70 4.27
C TYR A 93 -10.38 22.38 3.28
N PRO A 94 -10.49 23.70 3.30
CA PRO A 94 -11.12 24.40 2.18
C PRO A 94 -10.23 24.33 0.93
N LEU A 95 -10.75 24.67 -0.24
CA LEU A 95 -9.98 24.63 -1.48
C LEU A 95 -8.71 25.48 -1.43
N GLU A 96 -8.80 26.65 -0.81
CA GLU A 96 -7.66 27.59 -0.62
C GLU A 96 -6.56 26.98 0.26
N GLY A 97 -6.91 26.04 1.15
CA GLY A 97 -6.00 25.34 2.06
C GLY A 97 -5.34 24.08 1.44
N VAL A 98 -5.41 23.88 0.13
CA VAL A 98 -4.85 22.68 -0.53
C VAL A 98 -3.35 22.51 -0.26
N ASN A 99 -2.59 23.62 -0.23
CA ASN A 99 -1.15 23.54 0.03
C ASN A 99 -0.85 23.13 1.47
N ASP A 100 -1.62 23.62 2.44
CA ASP A 100 -1.51 23.21 3.85
C ASP A 100 -1.80 21.70 3.98
N GLY A 101 -2.77 21.21 3.23
CA GLY A 101 -3.07 19.78 3.16
C GLY A 101 -1.89 18.94 2.65
N TYR A 102 -1.18 19.40 1.62
CA TYR A 102 0.02 18.75 1.12
C TYR A 102 1.21 18.83 2.10
N GLU A 103 1.36 19.96 2.80
CA GLU A 103 2.39 20.09 3.84
C GLU A 103 2.14 19.13 5.00
N ASP A 104 0.91 19.07 5.49
CA ASP A 104 0.50 18.15 6.54
C ASP A 104 0.69 16.68 6.12
N MET A 105 0.40 16.34 4.87
CA MET A 105 0.64 14.99 4.32
C MET A 105 2.14 14.66 4.32
N ARG A 106 3.00 15.57 3.85
CA ARG A 106 4.46 15.38 3.85
C ARG A 106 5.04 15.27 5.25
N ALA A 107 4.45 16.00 6.20
CA ALA A 107 4.84 15.97 7.60
C ALA A 107 4.25 14.79 8.39
N GLY A 108 3.45 13.92 7.74
CA GLY A 108 2.79 12.77 8.39
C GLY A 108 1.74 13.16 9.43
N LYS A 109 1.17 14.39 9.33
CA LYS A 109 0.18 14.92 10.29
C LYS A 109 -1.26 14.51 9.96
N ASN A 110 -1.51 14.01 8.76
CA ASN A 110 -2.82 13.47 8.38
C ASN A 110 -2.70 12.06 7.79
N ILE A 111 -3.71 11.24 7.99
CA ILE A 111 -3.86 9.94 7.33
C ILE A 111 -4.58 10.17 6.00
N ARG A 112 -5.72 10.87 6.06
CA ARG A 112 -6.53 11.27 4.91
C ARG A 112 -6.97 12.71 5.10
N GLY A 113 -6.39 13.62 4.33
CA GLY A 113 -6.86 14.99 4.22
C GLY A 113 -7.91 15.09 3.10
N VAL A 114 -9.04 15.72 3.37
CA VAL A 114 -10.14 15.87 2.41
C VAL A 114 -10.38 17.35 2.14
N LEU A 115 -10.44 17.72 0.87
CA LEU A 115 -10.86 19.06 0.45
C LEU A 115 -12.39 19.11 0.44
N VAL A 116 -12.96 20.10 1.13
CA VAL A 116 -14.40 20.34 1.19
C VAL A 116 -14.71 21.59 0.39
N TYR A 117 -15.63 21.47 -0.53
CA TYR A 117 -16.15 22.59 -1.33
C TYR A 117 -17.40 23.12 -0.64
N SER A 118 -17.42 24.42 -0.35
CA SER A 118 -18.59 25.15 0.18
C SER A 118 -19.32 25.86 -0.95
#